data_99b8a1a288fc49c03a9e0072d04ad51b
#
_entry.id   99b8a1a288fc49c03a9e0072d04ad51b
#
_cell.length_a   1.000
_cell.length_b   1.000
_cell.length_c   1.000
_cell.angle_alpha   90.00
_cell.angle_beta   90.00
_cell.angle_gamma   90.00
#
_symmetry.space_group_name_H-M   'P 1'
#
loop_
_entity.id
_entity.type
_entity.pdbx_description
1 polymer ?
#
loop_
_entity_poly.entity_id
_entity_poly.type
_entity_poly.pdbx_seq_one_letter_code
_entity_poly.pdbx_strand_id
1 'polypeptide(L)'
;MRHLCASAVAIVLVLGVLSPPLGVGQTPAPLYMGVGSCSAPQCHGSVSPLTTSQLGVRQNEYTHWISEEKHARAYEVLLKDRSVQMARNLKMTERPDQSERCLVCHAMYVPKNMLPQGVQSMKELEGPKYQREDGVSCEACHGAAKIWLENHVGREYKELLQEGMYDTRNLAKRAEKCVSCHVGDETRNVDHELIAAGHPDLVFELDTFTSILPPHWRLSQDEGGGKAWVIGQAVALRESLKRLARRTQQRAATAWPEFAEFECFACHHEVKNVPSTYYRRGQEKRLQPGAEWPVSWREARGYTGVAGIPPWNPARYFVFRQFVQVTAPESSRTLEQELNNVNTLMAKVGANDPAQIAAAANRAAQTVDALVAKVIDQKMEQELAGTLLRNIAGDSAAIAGAGFRVAEQAVMALQTFVPMAQKNGKPLRQEPFVKDTIGNLLRSVEKPAAYDPQQFATQMRAMHSFLTR
;
A
#
# COMPACT_ATOMS: atom_id res chain seq x y z
N MET A 1 -3.34 -59.73 81.20
CA MET A 1 -2.03 -59.59 80.53
C MET A 1 -2.28 -59.24 79.06
N ARG A 2 -2.18 -57.99 78.74
CA ARG A 2 -2.31 -57.52 77.31
C ARG A 2 -1.19 -56.54 77.11
N HIS A 3 -0.29 -56.91 76.18
CA HIS A 3 0.81 -56.09 75.76
C HIS A 3 0.31 -55.08 74.68
N LEU A 4 0.51 -53.78 74.95
CA LEU A 4 0.30 -52.72 73.98
C LEU A 4 1.66 -52.44 73.30
N CYS A 5 1.71 -52.65 71.98
CA CYS A 5 2.81 -52.21 71.15
C CYS A 5 2.50 -50.78 70.69
N ALA A 6 3.35 -49.83 71.05
CA ALA A 6 3.33 -48.47 70.52
C ALA A 6 4.15 -48.36 69.24
N SER A 7 3.50 -48.12 68.08
CA SER A 7 4.22 -47.86 66.83
C SER A 7 4.49 -46.37 66.71
N ALA A 8 5.77 -45.99 66.65
CA ALA A 8 6.18 -44.63 66.38
C ALA A 8 6.14 -44.39 64.83
N VAL A 9 5.33 -43.42 64.44
CA VAL A 9 5.29 -42.93 63.02
C VAL A 9 6.29 -41.77 62.89
N ALA A 10 7.34 -41.99 62.14
CA ALA A 10 8.29 -40.96 61.78
C ALA A 10 7.74 -40.15 60.60
N ILE A 11 7.40 -38.87 60.84
CA ILE A 11 7.03 -37.91 59.80
C ILE A 11 8.30 -37.34 59.16
N VAL A 12 8.60 -37.74 57.95
CA VAL A 12 9.67 -37.15 57.13
C VAL A 12 9.13 -35.89 56.49
N LEU A 13 9.52 -34.72 56.97
CA LEU A 13 9.28 -33.42 56.34
C LEU A 13 10.21 -33.29 55.13
N VAL A 14 9.68 -33.49 53.93
CA VAL A 14 10.38 -33.14 52.67
C VAL A 14 10.23 -31.65 52.47
N LEU A 15 11.26 -30.88 52.80
CA LEU A 15 11.40 -29.46 52.41
C LEU A 15 11.66 -29.40 50.91
N GLY A 16 10.59 -29.25 50.11
CA GLY A 16 10.67 -28.93 48.70
C GLY A 16 11.28 -27.55 48.51
N VAL A 17 12.53 -27.49 48.08
CA VAL A 17 13.14 -26.25 47.60
C VAL A 17 12.42 -25.88 46.29
N LEU A 18 11.45 -24.95 46.38
CA LEU A 18 10.87 -24.26 45.22
C LEU A 18 11.95 -23.39 44.60
N SER A 19 12.67 -23.95 43.65
CA SER A 19 13.49 -23.14 42.73
C SER A 19 12.55 -22.22 41.99
N PRO A 20 12.78 -20.88 41.96
CA PRO A 20 12.00 -20.00 41.13
C PRO A 20 12.16 -20.43 39.67
N PRO A 21 11.09 -20.36 38.83
CA PRO A 21 11.21 -20.66 37.44
C PRO A 21 12.31 -19.77 36.85
N LEU A 22 13.28 -20.37 36.15
CA LEU A 22 14.26 -19.65 35.37
C LEU A 22 13.48 -18.68 34.50
N GLY A 23 13.68 -17.39 34.77
CA GLY A 23 13.02 -16.32 34.02
C GLY A 23 13.26 -16.56 32.54
N VAL A 24 12.19 -16.74 31.77
CA VAL A 24 12.25 -16.69 30.30
C VAL A 24 12.92 -15.36 30.00
N GLY A 25 14.18 -15.44 29.51
CA GLY A 25 14.96 -14.26 29.17
C GLY A 25 14.11 -13.39 28.24
N GLN A 26 13.69 -12.23 28.71
CA GLN A 26 12.97 -11.28 27.89
C GLN A 26 13.86 -10.94 26.72
N THR A 27 13.39 -11.21 25.50
CA THR A 27 14.07 -10.77 24.29
C THR A 27 14.27 -9.25 24.44
N PRO A 28 15.51 -8.74 24.30
CA PRO A 28 15.75 -7.32 24.45
C PRO A 28 14.82 -6.53 23.52
N ALA A 29 14.27 -5.43 23.99
CA ALA A 29 13.43 -4.57 23.17
C ALA A 29 14.18 -4.17 21.89
N PRO A 30 13.55 -4.22 20.71
CA PRO A 30 14.18 -3.82 19.47
C PRO A 30 14.58 -2.34 19.57
N LEU A 31 15.86 -2.03 19.32
CA LEU A 31 16.33 -0.66 19.29
C LEU A 31 16.59 -0.22 17.84
N TYR A 32 16.12 0.97 17.52
CA TYR A 32 16.36 1.63 16.24
C TYR A 32 17.64 2.46 16.32
N MET A 33 18.67 2.00 15.67
CA MET A 33 20.03 2.54 15.84
C MET A 33 20.26 3.89 15.15
N GLY A 34 19.38 4.24 14.17
CA GLY A 34 19.49 5.45 13.37
C GLY A 34 20.46 5.34 12.19
N VAL A 35 20.23 6.15 11.15
CA VAL A 35 20.99 6.11 9.88
C VAL A 35 22.48 6.36 10.05
N GLY A 36 22.87 7.16 11.05
CA GLY A 36 24.28 7.39 11.39
C GLY A 36 25.05 6.12 11.79
N SER A 37 24.35 5.02 12.07
CA SER A 37 24.96 3.71 12.33
C SER A 37 25.25 2.94 11.04
N CYS A 38 24.65 3.32 9.91
CA CYS A 38 24.82 2.72 8.60
C CYS A 38 25.73 3.54 7.67
N SER A 39 25.95 4.83 7.96
CA SER A 39 26.49 5.85 7.06
C SER A 39 28.00 5.87 6.90
N ALA A 40 28.77 4.99 7.57
CA ALA A 40 30.22 5.00 7.43
C ALA A 40 30.64 4.65 5.98
N PRO A 41 31.69 5.30 5.42
CA PRO A 41 32.11 5.10 4.03
C PRO A 41 32.47 3.65 3.68
N GLN A 42 33.00 2.89 4.64
CA GLN A 42 33.32 1.46 4.48
C GLN A 42 32.09 0.55 4.62
N CYS A 43 30.93 1.10 5.02
CA CYS A 43 29.67 0.37 5.17
C CYS A 43 28.72 0.75 4.01
N HIS A 44 27.81 1.72 4.23
CA HIS A 44 26.81 2.12 3.25
C HIS A 44 26.93 3.59 2.79
N GLY A 45 27.96 4.31 3.28
CA GLY A 45 28.18 5.74 3.01
C GLY A 45 29.27 6.06 2.00
N SER A 46 29.69 5.11 1.16
CA SER A 46 30.65 5.40 0.08
C SER A 46 30.06 6.39 -0.92
N VAL A 47 30.91 7.26 -1.47
CA VAL A 47 30.53 8.20 -2.54
C VAL A 47 30.28 7.45 -3.85
N SER A 48 31.07 6.41 -4.13
CA SER A 48 30.97 5.62 -5.35
C SER A 48 30.50 4.19 -5.04
N PRO A 49 29.61 3.62 -5.88
CA PRO A 49 29.12 2.28 -5.66
C PRO A 49 30.24 1.25 -5.89
N LEU A 50 30.29 0.21 -5.07
CA LEU A 50 31.08 -0.99 -5.36
C LEU A 50 30.47 -1.77 -6.51
N THR A 51 31.23 -1.92 -7.59
CA THR A 51 30.79 -2.66 -8.79
C THR A 51 30.98 -4.17 -8.66
N THR A 52 31.85 -4.62 -7.75
CA THR A 52 32.34 -6.00 -7.65
C THR A 52 31.90 -6.73 -6.38
N SER A 53 31.05 -6.16 -5.54
CA SER A 53 30.61 -6.79 -4.30
C SER A 53 29.84 -8.09 -4.58
N GLN A 54 30.34 -9.23 -4.10
CA GLN A 54 29.63 -10.51 -4.10
C GLN A 54 28.44 -10.53 -3.13
N LEU A 55 28.38 -9.57 -2.20
CA LEU A 55 27.36 -9.48 -1.14
C LEU A 55 26.07 -8.81 -1.58
N GLY A 56 25.95 -8.41 -2.86
CA GLY A 56 24.73 -7.75 -3.37
C GLY A 56 24.53 -6.31 -2.91
N VAL A 57 25.43 -5.77 -2.09
CA VAL A 57 25.42 -4.37 -1.61
C VAL A 57 26.28 -3.47 -2.50
N ARG A 58 25.94 -2.21 -2.59
CA ARG A 58 26.67 -1.20 -3.38
C ARG A 58 27.60 -0.34 -2.52
N GLN A 59 27.44 -0.37 -1.20
CA GLN A 59 28.10 0.44 -0.18
C GLN A 59 27.88 1.97 -0.30
N ASN A 60 27.00 2.40 -1.18
CA ASN A 60 26.60 3.81 -1.31
C ASN A 60 25.10 4.03 -1.08
N GLU A 61 24.43 3.07 -0.44
CA GLU A 61 23.00 3.08 -0.18
C GLU A 61 22.57 4.30 0.63
N TYR A 62 23.33 4.64 1.69
CA TYR A 62 23.07 5.84 2.49
C TYR A 62 23.25 7.11 1.66
N THR A 63 24.31 7.17 0.85
CA THR A 63 24.60 8.34 0.01
C THR A 63 23.49 8.60 -1.00
N HIS A 64 22.96 7.54 -1.63
CA HIS A 64 21.80 7.65 -2.52
C HIS A 64 20.56 8.07 -1.76
N TRP A 65 20.27 7.43 -0.62
CA TRP A 65 19.11 7.73 0.18
C TRP A 65 19.07 9.20 0.62
N ILE A 66 20.16 9.72 1.19
CA ILE A 66 20.17 11.11 1.70
C ILE A 66 20.14 12.16 0.59
N SER A 67 20.75 11.87 -0.57
CA SER A 67 20.86 12.86 -1.66
C SER A 67 19.66 12.86 -2.60
N GLU A 68 19.06 11.72 -2.90
CA GLU A 68 18.11 11.56 -3.99
C GLU A 68 16.74 11.07 -3.56
N GLU A 69 16.64 10.32 -2.43
CA GLU A 69 15.40 9.65 -2.06
C GLU A 69 14.46 10.58 -1.27
N LYS A 70 13.18 10.57 -1.67
CA LYS A 70 12.16 11.41 -1.03
C LYS A 70 11.85 10.98 0.40
N HIS A 71 12.08 9.71 0.75
CA HIS A 71 11.88 9.18 2.10
C HIS A 71 12.78 9.86 3.13
N ALA A 72 14.03 10.21 2.76
CA ALA A 72 14.95 10.98 3.62
C ALA A 72 14.39 12.36 4.00
N ARG A 73 13.51 12.92 3.16
CA ARG A 73 12.91 14.24 3.38
C ARG A 73 11.45 14.16 3.85
N ALA A 74 10.99 12.97 4.21
CA ALA A 74 9.59 12.78 4.59
C ALA A 74 9.21 13.56 5.85
N TYR A 75 10.12 13.71 6.81
CA TYR A 75 9.90 14.53 8.00
C TYR A 75 9.86 16.03 7.68
N GLU A 76 10.71 16.50 6.79
CA GLU A 76 10.80 17.93 6.44
C GLU A 76 9.46 18.48 5.92
N VAL A 77 8.62 17.65 5.27
CA VAL A 77 7.31 18.12 4.77
C VAL A 77 6.37 18.48 5.90
N LEU A 78 6.54 17.89 7.10
CA LEU A 78 5.74 18.19 8.28
C LEU A 78 6.00 19.61 8.82
N LEU A 79 7.16 20.17 8.54
CA LEU A 79 7.56 21.51 8.97
C LEU A 79 7.06 22.62 8.03
N LYS A 80 6.54 22.26 6.84
CA LYS A 80 6.09 23.21 5.83
C LYS A 80 4.74 23.83 6.18
N ASP A 81 4.52 25.07 5.72
CA ASP A 81 3.27 25.82 5.96
C ASP A 81 2.01 25.02 5.58
N ARG A 82 2.08 24.23 4.50
CA ARG A 82 0.96 23.37 4.08
C ARG A 82 0.59 22.37 5.16
N SER A 83 1.55 21.70 5.78
CA SER A 83 1.30 20.73 6.86
C SER A 83 0.78 21.41 8.13
N VAL A 84 1.32 22.58 8.46
CA VAL A 84 0.81 23.40 9.57
C VAL A 84 -0.64 23.83 9.30
N GLN A 85 -0.97 24.22 8.07
CA GLN A 85 -2.33 24.55 7.69
C GLN A 85 -3.28 23.35 7.76
N MET A 86 -2.83 22.15 7.36
CA MET A 86 -3.60 20.91 7.54
C MET A 86 -3.93 20.66 9.01
N ALA A 87 -2.93 20.77 9.91
CA ALA A 87 -3.13 20.60 11.34
C ALA A 87 -4.17 21.59 11.90
N ARG A 88 -4.14 22.86 11.44
CA ARG A 88 -5.13 23.87 11.80
C ARG A 88 -6.53 23.49 11.31
N ASN A 89 -6.66 23.04 10.05
CA ASN A 89 -7.93 22.62 9.46
C ASN A 89 -8.53 21.44 10.24
N LEU A 90 -7.69 20.53 10.71
CA LEU A 90 -8.03 19.35 11.52
C LEU A 90 -8.24 19.69 13.01
N LYS A 91 -8.01 20.95 13.41
CA LYS A 91 -8.06 21.40 14.83
C LYS A 91 -7.17 20.57 15.74
N MET A 92 -6.01 20.14 15.23
CA MET A 92 -5.03 19.39 16.03
C MET A 92 -4.42 20.29 17.10
N THR A 93 -4.19 19.73 18.27
CA THR A 93 -3.51 20.42 19.39
C THR A 93 -1.99 20.36 19.25
N GLU A 94 -1.48 19.33 18.58
CA GLU A 94 -0.07 19.10 18.32
C GLU A 94 0.34 19.62 16.94
N ARG A 95 1.60 20.02 16.82
CA ARG A 95 2.20 20.32 15.53
C ARG A 95 2.33 19.03 14.70
N PRO A 96 2.32 19.11 13.34
CA PRO A 96 2.46 17.91 12.49
C PRO A 96 3.72 17.07 12.79
N ASP A 97 4.84 17.73 13.07
CA ASP A 97 6.13 17.12 13.39
C ASP A 97 6.20 16.48 14.80
N GLN A 98 5.15 16.63 15.59
CA GLN A 98 5.03 16.05 16.93
C GLN A 98 3.86 15.05 17.02
N SER A 99 2.97 15.07 16.07
CA SER A 99 1.77 14.23 16.07
C SER A 99 2.04 12.84 15.55
N GLU A 100 1.69 11.82 16.35
CA GLU A 100 1.75 10.41 15.95
C GLU A 100 1.00 10.17 14.64
N ARG A 101 -0.15 10.83 14.41
CA ARG A 101 -0.94 10.73 13.18
C ARG A 101 -0.13 11.01 11.91
N CYS A 102 0.87 11.90 12.00
CA CYS A 102 1.74 12.26 10.88
C CYS A 102 3.03 11.42 10.87
N LEU A 103 3.65 11.30 12.06
CA LEU A 103 4.97 10.66 12.21
C LEU A 103 5.00 9.20 11.77
N VAL A 104 3.91 8.45 11.94
CA VAL A 104 3.82 7.02 11.55
C VAL A 104 4.10 6.75 10.07
N CYS A 105 3.95 7.76 9.20
CA CYS A 105 4.26 7.69 7.77
C CYS A 105 5.45 8.57 7.37
N HIS A 106 5.73 9.63 8.12
CA HIS A 106 6.72 10.63 7.75
C HIS A 106 8.03 10.56 8.54
N ALA A 107 8.16 9.59 9.44
CA ALA A 107 9.39 9.31 10.18
C ALA A 107 9.56 7.80 10.41
N MET A 108 10.76 7.40 10.83
CA MET A 108 10.92 6.10 11.49
C MET A 108 10.28 6.21 12.89
N TYR A 109 9.05 5.73 13.02
CA TYR A 109 8.26 5.89 14.23
C TYR A 109 7.41 4.66 14.53
N VAL A 110 7.42 4.18 15.76
CA VAL A 110 6.56 3.10 16.26
C VAL A 110 5.41 3.71 17.04
N PRO A 111 4.16 3.58 16.59
CA PRO A 111 3.00 4.14 17.28
C PRO A 111 2.74 3.42 18.60
N LYS A 112 2.07 4.10 19.54
CA LYS A 112 1.83 3.62 20.89
C LYS A 112 1.20 2.23 20.98
N ASN A 113 0.25 1.94 20.08
CA ASN A 113 -0.44 0.64 20.04
C ASN A 113 0.38 -0.50 19.43
N MET A 114 1.56 -0.21 18.87
CA MET A 114 2.51 -1.18 18.33
C MET A 114 3.80 -1.29 19.16
N LEU A 115 3.90 -0.58 20.26
CA LEU A 115 5.06 -0.69 21.15
C LEU A 115 5.16 -2.12 21.70
N PRO A 116 6.37 -2.68 21.81
CA PRO A 116 6.60 -3.97 22.44
C PRO A 116 6.10 -4.01 23.88
N GLN A 117 5.76 -5.19 24.37
CA GLN A 117 5.33 -5.37 25.75
C GLN A 117 6.39 -4.82 26.73
N GLY A 118 5.95 -3.98 27.65
CA GLY A 118 6.80 -3.34 28.68
C GLY A 118 7.43 -2.02 28.23
N VAL A 119 7.33 -1.64 26.95
CA VAL A 119 7.80 -0.35 26.43
C VAL A 119 6.68 0.67 26.51
N GLN A 120 6.95 1.84 27.08
CA GLN A 120 5.95 2.89 27.30
C GLN A 120 5.95 3.97 26.20
N SER A 121 7.07 4.14 25.50
CA SER A 121 7.22 5.19 24.51
C SER A 121 8.24 4.83 23.43
N MET A 122 8.14 5.48 22.27
CA MET A 122 9.16 5.38 21.21
C MET A 122 10.55 5.74 21.71
N LYS A 123 10.66 6.66 22.71
CA LYS A 123 11.93 7.09 23.29
C LYS A 123 12.78 5.94 23.84
N GLU A 124 12.14 4.91 24.37
CA GLU A 124 12.81 3.73 24.89
C GLU A 124 13.37 2.80 23.79
N LEU A 125 12.90 2.98 22.56
CA LEU A 125 13.35 2.24 21.38
C LEU A 125 14.42 3.00 20.59
N GLU A 126 14.72 4.24 20.95
CA GLU A 126 15.68 5.09 20.25
C GLU A 126 17.11 4.72 20.66
N GLY A 127 17.90 4.30 19.69
CA GLY A 127 19.34 4.09 19.84
C GLY A 127 20.15 5.38 19.78
N PRO A 128 21.46 5.32 20.01
CA PRO A 128 22.31 6.51 20.23
C PRO A 128 22.46 7.45 19.03
N LYS A 129 22.16 6.96 17.81
CA LYS A 129 22.21 7.78 16.58
C LYS A 129 20.85 7.91 15.90
N TYR A 130 19.78 7.56 16.61
CA TYR A 130 18.44 7.75 16.11
C TYR A 130 18.11 9.25 16.07
N GLN A 131 17.58 9.71 14.96
CA GLN A 131 17.01 11.03 14.77
C GLN A 131 15.69 10.91 14.01
N ARG A 132 14.63 11.47 14.55
CA ARG A 132 13.31 11.48 13.92
C ARG A 132 13.31 12.27 12.62
N GLU A 133 14.15 13.28 12.57
CA GLU A 133 14.37 14.20 11.46
C GLU A 133 14.94 13.51 10.22
N ASP A 134 15.53 12.34 10.37
CA ASP A 134 15.98 11.49 9.25
C ASP A 134 14.83 10.96 8.38
N GLY A 135 13.57 11.23 8.76
CA GLY A 135 12.41 10.83 7.98
C GLY A 135 12.16 9.32 7.99
N VAL A 136 11.77 8.77 6.84
CA VAL A 136 11.60 7.31 6.67
C VAL A 136 12.97 6.71 6.36
N SER A 137 13.65 6.32 7.42
CA SER A 137 15.05 5.90 7.39
C SER A 137 15.21 4.40 7.07
N CYS A 138 16.47 3.93 7.01
CA CYS A 138 16.81 2.55 6.65
C CYS A 138 16.01 1.51 7.47
N GLU A 139 15.90 1.71 8.77
CA GLU A 139 15.23 0.78 9.68
C GLU A 139 13.70 0.78 9.55
N ALA A 140 13.11 1.79 8.91
CA ALA A 140 11.68 1.77 8.57
C ALA A 140 11.35 0.64 7.58
N CYS A 141 12.30 0.31 6.71
CA CYS A 141 12.17 -0.79 5.75
C CYS A 141 12.87 -2.07 6.22
N HIS A 142 14.08 -1.96 6.81
CA HIS A 142 14.93 -3.10 7.16
C HIS A 142 14.69 -3.65 8.57
N GLY A 143 13.86 -2.99 9.40
CA GLY A 143 13.60 -3.39 10.78
C GLY A 143 14.65 -2.86 11.77
N ALA A 144 14.33 -2.95 13.07
CA ALA A 144 15.20 -2.47 14.14
C ALA A 144 16.57 -3.18 14.12
N ALA A 145 17.65 -2.40 14.04
CA ALA A 145 18.96 -2.93 13.68
C ALA A 145 19.80 -3.43 14.85
N LYS A 146 19.44 -3.14 16.09
CA LYS A 146 20.30 -3.42 17.26
C LYS A 146 20.88 -4.83 17.32
N ILE A 147 20.10 -5.82 16.97
CA ILE A 147 20.51 -7.23 17.12
C ILE A 147 21.41 -7.67 15.97
N TRP A 148 21.07 -7.31 14.73
CA TRP A 148 21.74 -7.82 13.53
C TRP A 148 22.83 -6.86 12.99
N LEU A 149 22.89 -5.61 13.42
CA LEU A 149 23.78 -4.58 12.85
C LEU A 149 25.27 -4.96 12.94
N GLU A 150 25.71 -5.42 14.11
CA GLU A 150 27.15 -5.69 14.34
C GLU A 150 27.67 -6.91 13.55
N ASN A 151 26.78 -7.86 13.27
CA ASN A 151 27.15 -9.16 12.73
C ASN A 151 26.62 -9.45 11.32
N HIS A 152 25.98 -8.46 10.65
CA HIS A 152 25.35 -8.73 9.35
C HIS A 152 26.33 -8.89 8.19
N VAL A 153 27.59 -8.46 8.37
CA VAL A 153 28.59 -8.54 7.31
C VAL A 153 29.12 -9.97 7.20
N GLY A 154 29.00 -10.56 6.01
CA GLY A 154 29.49 -11.91 5.74
C GLY A 154 28.62 -13.04 6.27
N ARG A 155 27.43 -12.74 6.82
CA ARG A 155 26.46 -13.74 7.25
C ARG A 155 25.41 -14.03 6.19
N GLU A 156 24.82 -15.21 6.30
CA GLU A 156 23.72 -15.60 5.43
C GLU A 156 22.47 -14.76 5.72
N TYR A 157 21.86 -14.25 4.66
CA TYR A 157 20.66 -13.39 4.76
C TYR A 157 19.55 -14.04 5.61
N LYS A 158 19.36 -15.35 5.48
CA LYS A 158 18.35 -16.10 6.23
C LYS A 158 18.56 -16.03 7.75
N GLU A 159 19.81 -16.00 8.21
CA GLU A 159 20.11 -15.85 9.65
C GLU A 159 19.72 -14.47 10.15
N LEU A 160 19.97 -13.44 9.35
CA LEU A 160 19.63 -12.07 9.70
C LEU A 160 18.11 -11.86 9.81
N LEU A 161 17.32 -12.58 9.00
CA LEU A 161 15.86 -12.57 9.14
C LEU A 161 15.41 -13.15 10.49
N GLN A 162 16.10 -14.15 11.02
CA GLN A 162 15.81 -14.72 12.34
C GLN A 162 16.18 -13.76 13.48
N GLU A 163 17.10 -12.83 13.24
CA GLU A 163 17.51 -11.79 14.18
C GLU A 163 16.66 -10.51 14.07
N GLY A 164 15.61 -10.51 13.23
CA GLY A 164 14.66 -9.42 13.12
C GLY A 164 14.90 -8.45 11.97
N MET A 165 15.85 -8.73 11.06
CA MET A 165 15.93 -7.99 9.80
C MET A 165 14.67 -8.28 8.98
N TYR A 166 14.05 -7.23 8.43
CA TYR A 166 12.85 -7.39 7.61
C TYR A 166 13.20 -7.84 6.19
N ASP A 167 12.47 -8.84 5.68
CA ASP A 167 12.71 -9.43 4.36
C ASP A 167 12.24 -8.55 3.21
N THR A 168 13.05 -7.57 2.84
CA THR A 168 12.79 -6.70 1.68
C THR A 168 13.12 -7.36 0.33
N ARG A 169 13.77 -8.52 0.31
CA ARG A 169 14.05 -9.30 -0.91
C ARG A 169 12.81 -10.04 -1.40
N ASN A 170 11.97 -10.49 -0.48
CA ASN A 170 10.68 -11.07 -0.82
C ASN A 170 9.73 -9.97 -1.30
N LEU A 171 9.27 -10.05 -2.57
CA LEU A 171 8.42 -9.02 -3.17
C LEU A 171 7.10 -8.80 -2.43
N ALA A 172 6.48 -9.85 -1.89
CA ALA A 172 5.24 -9.72 -1.12
C ALA A 172 5.50 -8.97 0.19
N LYS A 173 6.59 -9.29 0.90
CA LYS A 173 7.01 -8.59 2.11
C LYS A 173 7.40 -7.14 1.84
N ARG A 174 8.13 -6.91 0.74
CA ARG A 174 8.44 -5.54 0.27
C ARG A 174 7.15 -4.75 0.02
N ALA A 175 6.19 -5.33 -0.73
CA ALA A 175 4.89 -4.70 -0.97
C ALA A 175 4.14 -4.41 0.33
N GLU A 176 4.08 -5.37 1.28
CA GLU A 176 3.47 -5.16 2.61
C GLU A 176 4.08 -3.95 3.33
N LYS A 177 5.40 -3.82 3.27
CA LYS A 177 6.11 -2.68 3.87
C LYS A 177 5.73 -1.36 3.21
N CYS A 178 5.72 -1.30 1.89
CA CYS A 178 5.36 -0.09 1.14
C CYS A 178 3.90 0.31 1.38
N VAL A 179 2.97 -0.64 1.23
CA VAL A 179 1.53 -0.36 1.36
C VAL A 179 1.13 0.03 2.78
N SER A 180 1.92 -0.32 3.80
CA SER A 180 1.61 0.08 5.18
C SER A 180 1.48 1.60 5.33
N CYS A 181 2.24 2.39 4.55
CA CYS A 181 2.12 3.85 4.48
C CYS A 181 1.35 4.31 3.22
N HIS A 182 1.60 3.69 2.06
CA HIS A 182 1.06 4.14 0.76
C HIS A 182 -0.38 3.66 0.46
N VAL A 183 -0.93 2.77 1.27
CA VAL A 183 -2.35 2.34 1.25
C VAL A 183 -2.97 2.52 2.63
N GLY A 184 -2.16 2.31 3.66
CA GLY A 184 -2.54 2.36 5.05
C GLY A 184 -2.73 0.96 5.65
N ASP A 185 -2.50 0.88 6.95
CA ASP A 185 -2.70 -0.31 7.78
C ASP A 185 -3.60 0.01 9.00
N GLU A 186 -3.46 -0.72 10.09
CA GLU A 186 -4.24 -0.47 11.31
C GLU A 186 -3.85 0.79 12.08
N THR A 187 -2.65 1.33 11.82
CA THR A 187 -2.11 2.51 12.52
C THR A 187 -1.91 3.70 11.59
N ARG A 188 -1.70 3.43 10.31
CA ARG A 188 -1.40 4.41 9.27
C ARG A 188 -2.62 4.59 8.39
N ASN A 189 -3.32 5.70 8.56
CA ASN A 189 -4.53 5.98 7.82
C ASN A 189 -4.54 7.42 7.27
N VAL A 190 -4.87 7.52 5.99
CA VAL A 190 -5.34 8.77 5.40
C VAL A 190 -6.85 8.64 5.23
N ASP A 191 -7.58 9.36 6.06
CA ASP A 191 -9.04 9.42 6.05
C ASP A 191 -9.53 10.63 5.23
N HIS A 192 -10.83 10.70 5.02
CA HIS A 192 -11.44 11.77 4.25
C HIS A 192 -11.22 13.18 4.88
N GLU A 193 -11.17 13.27 6.22
CA GLU A 193 -10.90 14.54 6.89
C GLU A 193 -9.47 15.03 6.60
N LEU A 194 -8.50 14.13 6.61
CA LEU A 194 -7.12 14.46 6.31
C LEU A 194 -6.95 14.90 4.84
N ILE A 195 -7.66 14.23 3.91
CA ILE A 195 -7.72 14.63 2.49
C ILE A 195 -8.39 16.01 2.36
N ALA A 196 -9.50 16.23 3.03
CA ALA A 196 -10.21 17.51 3.04
C ALA A 196 -9.38 18.64 3.66
N ALA A 197 -8.52 18.32 4.61
CA ALA A 197 -7.57 19.27 5.20
C ALA A 197 -6.45 19.67 4.24
N GLY A 198 -6.22 18.91 3.17
CA GLY A 198 -5.22 19.20 2.14
C GLY A 198 -4.16 18.13 1.90
N HIS A 199 -4.23 16.98 2.58
CA HIS A 199 -3.34 15.85 2.31
C HIS A 199 -3.72 15.20 0.96
N PRO A 200 -2.77 14.77 0.13
CA PRO A 200 -3.09 14.03 -1.07
C PRO A 200 -3.72 12.67 -0.73
N ASP A 201 -4.60 12.19 -1.61
CA ASP A 201 -5.04 10.80 -1.57
C ASP A 201 -3.85 9.83 -1.78
N LEU A 202 -3.96 8.63 -1.22
CA LEU A 202 -2.90 7.62 -1.33
C LEU A 202 -3.04 6.82 -2.62
N VAL A 203 -2.05 6.98 -3.49
CA VAL A 203 -1.90 6.19 -4.72
C VAL A 203 -0.61 5.40 -4.63
N PHE A 204 -0.68 4.14 -5.00
CA PHE A 204 0.49 3.26 -4.97
C PHE A 204 0.41 2.17 -6.04
N GLU A 205 1.53 1.92 -6.69
CA GLU A 205 1.79 0.77 -7.52
C GLU A 205 3.27 0.39 -7.37
N LEU A 206 3.56 -0.86 -7.05
CA LEU A 206 4.88 -1.27 -6.57
C LEU A 206 5.99 -1.10 -7.61
N ASP A 207 5.74 -1.47 -8.88
CA ASP A 207 6.74 -1.39 -9.93
C ASP A 207 7.09 0.06 -10.27
N THR A 208 6.06 0.89 -10.50
CA THR A 208 6.22 2.32 -10.77
C THR A 208 6.94 3.03 -9.63
N PHE A 209 6.51 2.80 -8.38
CA PHE A 209 7.11 3.46 -7.22
C PHE A 209 8.54 2.98 -6.98
N THR A 210 8.84 1.69 -7.22
CA THR A 210 10.21 1.18 -7.14
C THR A 210 11.09 1.75 -8.26
N SER A 211 10.55 1.98 -9.46
CA SER A 211 11.31 2.51 -10.59
C SER A 211 11.71 3.98 -10.42
N ILE A 212 10.93 4.76 -9.67
CA ILE A 212 11.23 6.17 -9.35
C ILE A 212 11.99 6.32 -8.02
N LEU A 213 12.12 5.26 -7.25
CA LEU A 213 12.95 5.23 -6.06
C LEU A 213 14.42 5.08 -6.48
N PRO A 214 15.33 5.96 -6.04
CA PRO A 214 16.73 5.82 -6.38
C PRO A 214 17.26 4.44 -5.99
N PRO A 215 17.78 3.64 -6.94
CA PRO A 215 18.11 2.25 -6.67
C PRO A 215 19.33 2.16 -5.75
N HIS A 216 19.11 1.80 -4.51
CA HIS A 216 20.14 1.49 -3.53
C HIS A 216 20.34 -0.03 -3.34
N TRP A 217 19.80 -0.83 -4.25
CA TRP A 217 20.01 -2.28 -4.34
C TRP A 217 20.34 -2.69 -5.78
N ARG A 218 20.82 -3.91 -5.94
CA ARG A 218 20.96 -4.52 -7.27
C ARG A 218 19.67 -5.24 -7.61
N LEU A 219 18.97 -4.77 -8.65
CA LEU A 219 17.82 -5.48 -9.17
C LEU A 219 18.29 -6.76 -9.85
N SER A 220 17.79 -7.90 -9.43
CA SER A 220 17.79 -9.09 -10.26
C SER A 220 16.74 -8.90 -11.37
N GLN A 221 16.93 -9.56 -12.53
CA GLN A 221 15.98 -9.46 -13.65
C GLN A 221 14.56 -9.91 -13.26
N ASP A 222 14.44 -10.70 -12.17
CA ASP A 222 13.18 -11.29 -11.70
C ASP A 222 12.46 -10.43 -10.63
N GLU A 223 13.06 -9.33 -10.15
CA GLU A 223 12.55 -8.57 -9.00
C GLU A 223 11.77 -7.29 -9.38
N GLY A 224 11.71 -6.97 -10.66
CA GLY A 224 11.03 -5.77 -11.17
C GLY A 224 9.98 -6.08 -12.23
N GLY A 225 9.42 -5.02 -12.82
CA GLY A 225 8.48 -5.13 -13.93
C GLY A 225 7.18 -5.83 -13.57
N GLY A 226 6.71 -6.65 -14.47
CA GLY A 226 5.38 -7.27 -14.35
C GLY A 226 5.18 -8.11 -13.08
N LYS A 227 6.21 -8.78 -12.57
CA LYS A 227 6.12 -9.55 -11.31
C LYS A 227 5.89 -8.63 -10.12
N ALA A 228 6.64 -7.54 -10.03
CA ALA A 228 6.46 -6.53 -8.97
C ALA A 228 5.08 -5.89 -9.06
N TRP A 229 4.62 -5.59 -10.28
CA TRP A 229 3.29 -5.05 -10.52
C TRP A 229 2.20 -5.99 -9.98
N VAL A 230 2.22 -7.27 -10.36
CA VAL A 230 1.20 -8.26 -9.97
C VAL A 230 1.15 -8.44 -8.46
N ILE A 231 2.31 -8.66 -7.83
CA ILE A 231 2.40 -8.87 -6.38
C ILE A 231 1.98 -7.60 -5.64
N GLY A 232 2.44 -6.44 -6.11
CA GLY A 232 2.08 -5.14 -5.55
C GLY A 232 0.58 -4.87 -5.59
N GLN A 233 -0.09 -5.16 -6.72
CA GLN A 233 -1.54 -5.02 -6.87
C GLN A 233 -2.31 -5.97 -5.94
N ALA A 234 -1.90 -7.24 -5.88
CA ALA A 234 -2.52 -8.23 -5.00
C ALA A 234 -2.40 -7.82 -3.51
N VAL A 235 -1.20 -7.45 -3.08
CA VAL A 235 -0.97 -7.01 -1.69
C VAL A 235 -1.72 -5.72 -1.37
N ALA A 236 -1.74 -4.74 -2.29
CA ALA A 236 -2.49 -3.50 -2.09
C ALA A 236 -4.00 -3.73 -1.98
N LEU A 237 -4.57 -4.63 -2.80
CA LEU A 237 -5.97 -5.04 -2.68
C LEU A 237 -6.25 -5.73 -1.34
N ARG A 238 -5.43 -6.71 -0.96
CA ARG A 238 -5.55 -7.43 0.30
C ARG A 238 -5.55 -6.49 1.50
N GLU A 239 -4.58 -5.58 1.57
CA GLU A 239 -4.48 -4.65 2.70
C GLU A 239 -5.61 -3.61 2.70
N SER A 240 -6.09 -3.19 1.52
CA SER A 240 -7.29 -2.34 1.43
C SER A 240 -8.53 -3.04 1.99
N LEU A 241 -8.72 -4.33 1.69
CA LEU A 241 -9.83 -5.12 2.22
C LEU A 241 -9.71 -5.34 3.74
N LYS A 242 -8.52 -5.66 4.23
CA LYS A 242 -8.24 -5.75 5.68
C LYS A 242 -8.49 -4.41 6.38
N ARG A 243 -8.07 -3.30 5.78
CA ARG A 243 -8.33 -1.94 6.30
C ARG A 243 -9.83 -1.66 6.36
N LEU A 244 -10.58 -1.97 5.31
CA LEU A 244 -12.03 -1.84 5.29
C LEU A 244 -12.67 -2.63 6.44
N ALA A 245 -12.30 -3.91 6.62
CA ALA A 245 -12.81 -4.75 7.69
C ALA A 245 -12.52 -4.15 9.09
N ARG A 246 -11.32 -3.66 9.33
CA ARG A 246 -10.94 -3.01 10.60
C ARG A 246 -11.73 -1.73 10.85
N ARG A 247 -11.89 -0.85 9.85
CA ARG A 247 -12.66 0.39 9.98
C ARG A 247 -14.11 0.13 10.39
N THR A 248 -14.75 -0.91 9.85
CA THR A 248 -16.11 -1.27 10.26
C THR A 248 -16.20 -1.73 11.72
N GLN A 249 -15.17 -2.39 12.23
CA GLN A 249 -15.11 -2.86 13.62
C GLN A 249 -14.80 -1.75 14.61
N GLN A 250 -14.00 -0.75 14.19
CA GLN A 250 -13.58 0.38 15.02
C GLN A 250 -14.54 1.58 14.99
N ARG A 251 -15.74 1.42 14.42
CA ARG A 251 -16.73 2.49 14.22
C ARG A 251 -17.08 3.32 15.48
N ALA A 252 -16.91 2.75 16.65
CA ALA A 252 -17.12 3.49 17.91
C ALA A 252 -16.02 4.53 18.19
N ALA A 253 -14.84 4.35 17.62
CA ALA A 253 -13.68 5.21 17.81
C ALA A 253 -13.38 6.10 16.57
N THR A 254 -13.92 5.75 15.39
CA THR A 254 -13.69 6.45 14.12
C THR A 254 -15.00 6.74 13.41
N ALA A 255 -15.03 7.78 12.56
CA ALA A 255 -16.19 8.08 11.75
C ALA A 255 -16.51 6.91 10.79
N TRP A 256 -17.78 6.50 10.75
CA TRP A 256 -18.31 5.52 9.83
C TRP A 256 -19.63 6.01 9.21
N PRO A 257 -19.82 5.93 7.90
CA PRO A 257 -18.88 5.40 6.88
C PRO A 257 -17.67 6.30 6.66
N GLU A 258 -16.51 5.67 6.38
CA GLU A 258 -15.29 6.39 6.01
C GLU A 258 -15.29 6.67 4.50
N PHE A 259 -15.41 7.94 4.13
CA PHE A 259 -15.58 8.33 2.73
C PHE A 259 -14.34 8.10 1.86
N ALA A 260 -13.14 8.02 2.44
CA ALA A 260 -11.93 7.64 1.70
C ALA A 260 -11.92 6.19 1.21
N GLU A 261 -12.88 5.35 1.64
CA GLU A 261 -13.06 4.00 1.10
C GLU A 261 -13.81 3.98 -0.24
N PHE A 262 -14.38 5.09 -0.67
CA PHE A 262 -15.19 5.18 -1.87
C PHE A 262 -14.44 5.85 -3.03
N GLU A 263 -14.99 5.73 -4.23
CA GLU A 263 -14.52 6.47 -5.39
C GLU A 263 -14.76 7.97 -5.20
N CYS A 264 -13.70 8.75 -5.16
CA CYS A 264 -13.74 10.17 -4.84
C CYS A 264 -14.61 10.96 -5.84
N PHE A 265 -14.47 10.67 -7.13
CA PHE A 265 -15.17 11.40 -8.19
C PHE A 265 -16.63 10.96 -8.36
N ALA A 266 -17.06 9.94 -7.63
CA ALA A 266 -18.49 9.66 -7.50
C ALA A 266 -19.24 10.79 -6.76
N CYS A 267 -18.54 11.51 -5.88
CA CYS A 267 -19.09 12.68 -5.16
C CYS A 267 -18.46 14.00 -5.62
N HIS A 268 -17.14 14.03 -5.87
CA HIS A 268 -16.38 15.22 -6.27
C HIS A 268 -16.22 15.35 -7.80
N HIS A 269 -17.27 15.10 -8.56
CA HIS A 269 -17.24 15.28 -10.01
C HIS A 269 -17.35 16.76 -10.39
N GLU A 270 -16.91 17.10 -11.61
CA GLU A 270 -17.03 18.45 -12.13
C GLU A 270 -18.49 18.87 -12.28
N VAL A 271 -18.82 19.98 -11.65
CA VAL A 271 -20.11 20.68 -11.79
C VAL A 271 -20.10 21.64 -12.99
N LYS A 272 -19.01 21.73 -13.75
CA LYS A 272 -18.81 22.69 -14.84
C LYS A 272 -19.82 22.55 -16.00
N ASN A 273 -20.39 21.38 -16.20
CA ASN A 273 -21.39 21.13 -17.23
C ASN A 273 -22.83 21.29 -16.74
N VAL A 274 -23.03 21.71 -15.49
CA VAL A 274 -24.35 22.12 -15.03
C VAL A 274 -24.57 23.54 -15.54
N PRO A 275 -25.60 23.80 -16.37
CA PRO A 275 -25.87 25.13 -16.85
C PRO A 275 -25.91 26.13 -15.68
N SER A 276 -25.26 27.29 -15.83
CA SER A 276 -25.18 28.35 -14.80
C SER A 276 -26.54 28.82 -14.24
N THR A 277 -27.60 28.46 -14.94
CA THR A 277 -29.00 28.65 -14.50
C THR A 277 -29.40 27.85 -13.26
N TYR A 278 -28.64 26.79 -12.87
CA TYR A 278 -28.93 26.01 -11.66
C TYR A 278 -28.41 26.66 -10.38
N TYR A 279 -27.50 27.65 -10.48
CA TYR A 279 -26.87 28.30 -9.31
C TYR A 279 -27.38 29.71 -9.03
N ARG A 280 -28.48 30.16 -9.64
CA ARG A 280 -29.07 31.41 -9.22
C ARG A 280 -29.68 31.29 -7.84
N ARG A 281 -29.06 31.98 -6.88
CA ARG A 281 -29.50 32.12 -5.49
C ARG A 281 -31.03 32.38 -5.46
N GLY A 282 -31.79 31.45 -4.85
CA GLY A 282 -33.23 31.59 -4.63
C GLY A 282 -34.13 30.79 -5.58
N GLN A 283 -33.60 30.07 -6.55
CA GLN A 283 -34.36 29.08 -7.32
C GLN A 283 -33.63 27.71 -7.23
N GLU A 284 -33.69 27.12 -6.06
CA GLU A 284 -33.38 25.70 -5.89
C GLU A 284 -34.44 24.89 -6.63
N LYS A 285 -34.29 24.73 -7.95
CA LYS A 285 -34.83 23.55 -8.60
C LYS A 285 -34.04 22.38 -8.04
N ARG A 286 -34.57 21.73 -7.00
CA ARG A 286 -34.12 20.40 -6.58
C ARG A 286 -33.88 19.61 -7.84
N LEU A 287 -32.67 19.09 -8.02
CA LEU A 287 -32.42 18.07 -9.02
C LEU A 287 -33.51 17.04 -8.83
N GLN A 288 -34.40 16.91 -9.79
CA GLN A 288 -35.47 15.93 -9.73
C GLN A 288 -34.83 14.57 -9.57
N PRO A 289 -35.37 13.68 -8.70
CA PRO A 289 -34.93 12.27 -8.68
C PRO A 289 -35.06 11.74 -10.12
N GLY A 290 -33.94 11.45 -10.78
CA GLY A 290 -33.91 11.11 -12.20
C GLY A 290 -33.31 12.16 -13.13
N ALA A 291 -32.89 13.35 -12.64
CA ALA A 291 -32.04 14.24 -13.42
C ALA A 291 -30.75 13.45 -13.73
N GLU A 292 -30.65 13.07 -14.98
CA GLU A 292 -29.61 12.15 -15.44
C GLU A 292 -28.24 12.80 -15.25
N TRP A 293 -27.41 12.17 -14.45
CA TRP A 293 -25.99 12.23 -14.64
C TRP A 293 -25.71 11.91 -16.10
N PRO A 294 -24.74 12.56 -16.77
CA PRO A 294 -24.46 12.25 -18.16
C PRO A 294 -24.37 10.73 -18.33
N VAL A 295 -25.16 10.18 -19.23
CA VAL A 295 -25.28 8.72 -19.47
C VAL A 295 -23.91 8.10 -19.71
N SER A 296 -22.99 8.83 -20.36
CA SER A 296 -21.59 8.51 -20.54
C SER A 296 -20.84 8.17 -19.25
N TRP A 297 -21.21 8.79 -18.13
CA TRP A 297 -20.58 8.54 -16.83
C TRP A 297 -21.06 7.22 -16.19
N ARG A 298 -22.30 6.83 -16.40
CA ARG A 298 -22.90 5.57 -15.93
C ARG A 298 -22.45 4.39 -16.79
N GLU A 299 -22.58 4.50 -18.12
CA GLU A 299 -22.34 3.44 -19.08
C GLU A 299 -20.86 3.11 -19.19
N ALA A 300 -19.99 4.13 -19.18
CA ALA A 300 -18.56 3.92 -19.23
C ALA A 300 -18.01 3.18 -18.00
N ARG A 301 -18.74 3.20 -16.86
CA ARG A 301 -18.27 2.55 -15.62
C ARG A 301 -18.68 1.08 -15.48
N GLY A 302 -19.49 0.54 -16.39
CA GLY A 302 -20.11 -0.76 -16.15
C GLY A 302 -20.84 -0.82 -14.80
N TYR A 303 -21.19 0.37 -14.27
CA TYR A 303 -21.70 0.55 -12.93
C TYR A 303 -23.21 0.41 -12.94
N THR A 304 -23.69 -0.70 -12.43
CA THR A 304 -25.12 -0.97 -12.22
C THR A 304 -25.63 -0.37 -10.91
N GLY A 305 -24.83 0.44 -10.22
CA GLY A 305 -25.16 1.04 -8.95
C GLY A 305 -26.25 2.09 -9.03
N VAL A 306 -26.94 2.30 -7.91
CA VAL A 306 -27.93 3.35 -7.74
C VAL A 306 -27.25 4.72 -7.82
N ALA A 307 -27.85 5.67 -8.55
CA ALA A 307 -27.31 7.03 -8.64
C ALA A 307 -27.15 7.65 -7.23
N GLY A 308 -25.99 8.29 -6.98
CA GLY A 308 -25.69 8.90 -5.68
C GLY A 308 -25.01 7.96 -4.67
N ILE A 309 -24.80 6.70 -5.01
CA ILE A 309 -24.07 5.74 -4.17
C ILE A 309 -22.70 5.48 -4.80
N PRO A 310 -21.59 5.97 -4.19
CA PRO A 310 -20.25 5.73 -4.71
C PRO A 310 -19.85 4.27 -4.52
N PRO A 311 -19.12 3.65 -5.48
CA PRO A 311 -18.58 2.31 -5.29
C PRO A 311 -17.45 2.33 -4.27
N TRP A 312 -17.22 1.19 -3.60
CA TRP A 312 -15.96 0.98 -2.91
C TRP A 312 -14.80 1.13 -3.90
N ASN A 313 -13.72 1.79 -3.50
CA ASN A 313 -12.67 2.28 -4.39
C ASN A 313 -12.18 1.22 -5.41
N PRO A 314 -12.57 1.32 -6.69
CA PRO A 314 -12.26 0.32 -7.70
C PRO A 314 -10.79 0.32 -8.14
N ALA A 315 -10.04 1.38 -7.84
CA ALA A 315 -8.63 1.49 -8.22
C ALA A 315 -7.76 0.37 -7.67
N ARG A 316 -8.19 -0.30 -6.60
CA ARG A 316 -7.43 -1.37 -5.96
C ARG A 316 -7.53 -2.73 -6.68
N TYR A 317 -8.55 -2.94 -7.52
CA TYR A 317 -8.77 -4.25 -8.15
C TYR A 317 -9.10 -4.20 -9.64
N PHE A 318 -9.56 -3.08 -10.16
CA PHE A 318 -10.15 -3.01 -11.48
C PHE A 318 -9.17 -3.42 -12.60
N VAL A 319 -7.93 -2.97 -12.53
CA VAL A 319 -6.89 -3.34 -13.52
C VAL A 319 -6.28 -4.70 -13.18
N PHE A 320 -6.10 -5.00 -11.90
CA PHE A 320 -5.56 -6.27 -11.43
C PHE A 320 -6.39 -7.49 -11.86
N ARG A 321 -7.71 -7.35 -11.95
CA ARG A 321 -8.59 -8.44 -12.43
C ARG A 321 -8.20 -8.98 -13.79
N GLN A 322 -7.64 -8.17 -14.69
CA GLN A 322 -7.17 -8.63 -16.01
C GLN A 322 -6.10 -9.71 -15.89
N PHE A 323 -5.19 -9.56 -14.94
CA PHE A 323 -4.18 -10.58 -14.63
C PHE A 323 -4.84 -11.86 -14.08
N VAL A 324 -5.71 -11.72 -13.10
CA VAL A 324 -6.36 -12.88 -12.45
C VAL A 324 -7.21 -13.66 -13.42
N GLN A 325 -7.93 -12.98 -14.33
CA GLN A 325 -8.73 -13.62 -15.38
C GLN A 325 -7.89 -14.48 -16.33
N VAL A 326 -6.70 -14.02 -16.70
CA VAL A 326 -5.81 -14.75 -17.63
C VAL A 326 -5.10 -15.91 -16.93
N THR A 327 -4.62 -15.72 -15.70
CA THR A 327 -3.71 -16.66 -15.05
C THR A 327 -4.38 -17.61 -14.07
N ALA A 328 -5.54 -17.24 -13.54
CA ALA A 328 -6.26 -18.00 -12.52
C ALA A 328 -7.79 -17.86 -12.66
N PRO A 329 -8.39 -18.32 -13.79
CA PRO A 329 -9.82 -18.07 -14.10
C PRO A 329 -10.79 -18.57 -13.03
N GLU A 330 -10.50 -19.67 -12.33
CA GLU A 330 -11.34 -20.16 -11.22
C GLU A 330 -11.28 -19.19 -10.02
N SER A 331 -10.08 -18.75 -9.64
CA SER A 331 -9.92 -17.76 -8.57
C SER A 331 -10.52 -16.40 -8.98
N SER A 332 -10.50 -16.06 -10.26
CA SER A 332 -11.14 -14.84 -10.79
C SER A 332 -12.63 -14.83 -10.50
N ARG A 333 -13.34 -15.92 -10.79
CA ARG A 333 -14.79 -16.01 -10.52
C ARG A 333 -15.11 -15.83 -9.05
N THR A 334 -14.37 -16.48 -8.16
CA THR A 334 -14.53 -16.35 -6.72
C THR A 334 -14.26 -14.91 -6.26
N LEU A 335 -13.13 -14.33 -6.70
CA LEU A 335 -12.76 -12.96 -6.34
C LEU A 335 -13.80 -11.94 -6.82
N GLU A 336 -14.29 -12.05 -8.04
CA GLU A 336 -15.32 -11.15 -8.59
C GLU A 336 -16.63 -11.25 -7.78
N GLN A 337 -17.06 -12.45 -7.39
CA GLN A 337 -18.24 -12.63 -6.55
C GLN A 337 -18.07 -11.97 -5.17
N GLU A 338 -16.91 -12.14 -4.55
CA GLU A 338 -16.62 -11.56 -3.23
C GLU A 338 -16.50 -10.02 -3.30
N LEU A 339 -15.83 -9.47 -4.32
CA LEU A 339 -15.74 -8.03 -4.53
C LEU A 339 -17.11 -7.41 -4.85
N ASN A 340 -17.94 -8.10 -5.65
CA ASN A 340 -19.31 -7.67 -5.91
C ASN A 340 -20.15 -7.67 -4.62
N ASN A 341 -19.95 -8.64 -3.73
CA ASN A 341 -20.60 -8.64 -2.43
C ASN A 341 -20.14 -7.47 -1.56
N VAL A 342 -18.83 -7.17 -1.50
CA VAL A 342 -18.31 -5.99 -0.81
C VAL A 342 -18.93 -4.71 -1.38
N ASN A 343 -18.95 -4.56 -2.71
CA ASN A 343 -19.55 -3.38 -3.36
C ASN A 343 -21.05 -3.24 -3.05
N THR A 344 -21.80 -4.34 -3.06
CA THR A 344 -23.24 -4.34 -2.74
C THR A 344 -23.49 -3.92 -1.29
N LEU A 345 -22.69 -4.42 -0.36
CA LEU A 345 -22.78 -4.05 1.05
C LEU A 345 -22.37 -2.59 1.28
N MET A 346 -21.30 -2.13 0.64
CA MET A 346 -20.84 -0.74 0.72
C MET A 346 -21.82 0.24 0.07
N ALA A 347 -22.52 -0.16 -1.00
CA ALA A 347 -23.56 0.65 -1.62
C ALA A 347 -24.72 1.01 -0.67
N LYS A 348 -24.92 0.23 0.39
CA LYS A 348 -25.93 0.45 1.43
C LYS A 348 -25.29 0.58 2.82
N VAL A 349 -24.15 1.20 2.90
CA VAL A 349 -23.32 1.27 4.12
C VAL A 349 -24.06 1.82 5.33
N GLY A 350 -25.01 2.74 5.14
CA GLY A 350 -25.84 3.28 6.23
C GLY A 350 -26.96 2.33 6.72
N ALA A 351 -27.32 1.32 5.92
CA ALA A 351 -28.38 0.35 6.24
C ALA A 351 -27.84 -1.05 6.58
N ASN A 352 -26.62 -1.38 6.14
CA ASN A 352 -26.04 -2.71 6.36
C ASN A 352 -25.29 -2.78 7.70
N ASP A 353 -25.33 -3.96 8.31
CA ASP A 353 -24.53 -4.25 9.48
C ASP A 353 -23.03 -4.19 9.13
N PRO A 354 -22.23 -3.35 9.79
CA PRO A 354 -20.78 -3.28 9.61
C PRO A 354 -20.06 -4.64 9.78
N ALA A 355 -20.58 -5.54 10.61
CA ALA A 355 -20.04 -6.88 10.76
C ALA A 355 -20.13 -7.71 9.47
N GLN A 356 -21.19 -7.52 8.67
CA GLN A 356 -21.34 -8.18 7.37
C GLN A 356 -20.32 -7.64 6.36
N ILE A 357 -20.05 -6.31 6.37
CA ILE A 357 -19.04 -5.69 5.53
C ILE A 357 -17.66 -6.23 5.91
N ALA A 358 -17.33 -6.27 7.21
CA ALA A 358 -16.07 -6.82 7.70
C ALA A 358 -15.88 -8.29 7.27
N ALA A 359 -16.92 -9.12 7.42
CA ALA A 359 -16.88 -10.53 7.04
C ALA A 359 -16.68 -10.70 5.52
N ALA A 360 -17.35 -9.90 4.69
CA ALA A 360 -17.18 -9.93 3.23
C ALA A 360 -15.78 -9.48 2.82
N ALA A 361 -15.28 -8.40 3.38
CA ALA A 361 -13.94 -7.88 3.11
C ALA A 361 -12.84 -8.88 3.54
N ASN A 362 -12.98 -9.53 4.70
CA ASN A 362 -12.04 -10.54 5.14
C ASN A 362 -12.03 -11.79 4.25
N ARG A 363 -13.19 -12.26 3.74
CA ARG A 363 -13.23 -13.37 2.78
C ARG A 363 -12.50 -13.01 1.48
N ALA A 364 -12.80 -11.85 0.91
CA ALA A 364 -12.10 -11.37 -0.28
C ALA A 364 -10.58 -11.24 -0.04
N ALA A 365 -10.15 -10.75 1.13
CA ALA A 365 -8.74 -10.68 1.49
C ALA A 365 -8.07 -12.06 1.55
N GLN A 366 -8.75 -13.09 2.06
CA GLN A 366 -8.25 -14.47 2.10
C GLN A 366 -8.09 -15.05 0.68
N THR A 367 -9.03 -14.78 -0.22
CA THR A 367 -8.92 -15.20 -1.63
C THR A 367 -7.70 -14.54 -2.28
N VAL A 368 -7.44 -13.25 -2.00
CA VAL A 368 -6.25 -12.55 -2.49
C VAL A 368 -4.96 -13.09 -1.87
N ASP A 369 -4.94 -13.44 -0.58
CA ASP A 369 -3.78 -14.10 0.06
C ASP A 369 -3.39 -15.41 -0.66
N ALA A 370 -4.40 -16.23 -1.00
CA ALA A 370 -4.18 -17.45 -1.78
C ALA A 370 -3.65 -17.16 -3.19
N LEU A 371 -4.07 -16.06 -3.81
CA LEU A 371 -3.52 -15.60 -5.10
C LEU A 371 -2.06 -15.15 -4.96
N VAL A 372 -1.71 -14.37 -3.94
CA VAL A 372 -0.31 -13.96 -3.68
C VAL A 372 0.60 -15.18 -3.58
N ALA A 373 0.21 -16.20 -2.83
CA ALA A 373 0.97 -17.43 -2.68
C ALA A 373 1.19 -18.17 -4.02
N LYS A 374 0.22 -18.11 -4.94
CA LYS A 374 0.33 -18.73 -6.28
C LYS A 374 1.23 -17.93 -7.23
N VAL A 375 1.15 -16.60 -7.18
CA VAL A 375 1.84 -15.74 -8.16
C VAL A 375 3.27 -15.39 -7.76
N ILE A 376 3.66 -15.59 -6.48
CA ILE A 376 4.98 -15.24 -6.00
C ILE A 376 6.09 -16.01 -6.71
N ASP A 377 5.81 -17.25 -7.14
CA ASP A 377 6.75 -18.10 -7.87
C ASP A 377 6.52 -18.07 -9.39
N GLN A 378 5.49 -17.38 -9.86
CA GLN A 378 5.16 -17.30 -11.27
C GLN A 378 6.12 -16.35 -12.00
N LYS A 379 6.67 -16.81 -13.13
CA LYS A 379 7.45 -15.96 -14.03
C LYS A 379 6.51 -15.10 -14.88
N MET A 380 6.90 -13.86 -15.08
CA MET A 380 6.22 -12.96 -16.00
C MET A 380 6.84 -13.11 -17.40
N GLU A 381 6.30 -14.03 -18.17
CA GLU A 381 6.75 -14.28 -19.55
C GLU A 381 6.29 -13.13 -20.49
N GLN A 382 7.06 -12.91 -21.55
CA GLN A 382 6.80 -11.87 -22.56
C GLN A 382 5.39 -12.00 -23.19
N GLU A 383 4.95 -13.21 -23.46
CA GLU A 383 3.62 -13.47 -24.04
C GLU A 383 2.50 -13.05 -23.10
N LEU A 384 2.63 -13.34 -21.80
CA LEU A 384 1.69 -12.90 -20.78
C LEU A 384 1.64 -11.38 -20.69
N ALA A 385 2.80 -10.71 -20.69
CA ALA A 385 2.87 -9.25 -20.70
C ALA A 385 2.15 -8.65 -21.92
N GLY A 386 2.36 -9.22 -23.10
CA GLY A 386 1.65 -8.81 -24.33
C GLY A 386 0.14 -9.03 -24.25
N THR A 387 -0.30 -10.12 -23.66
CA THR A 387 -1.72 -10.42 -23.44
C THR A 387 -2.35 -9.42 -22.49
N LEU A 388 -1.70 -9.11 -21.37
CA LEU A 388 -2.17 -8.12 -20.39
C LEU A 388 -2.26 -6.72 -21.00
N LEU A 389 -1.27 -6.32 -21.80
CA LEU A 389 -1.31 -5.05 -22.55
C LEU A 389 -2.54 -4.96 -23.45
N ARG A 390 -2.82 -6.00 -24.24
CA ARG A 390 -4.01 -6.03 -25.12
C ARG A 390 -5.30 -5.97 -24.32
N ASN A 391 -5.41 -6.75 -23.26
CA ASN A 391 -6.61 -6.78 -22.42
C ASN A 391 -6.86 -5.44 -21.73
N ILE A 392 -5.84 -4.84 -21.09
CA ILE A 392 -5.96 -3.53 -20.43
C ILE A 392 -6.33 -2.46 -21.46
N ALA A 393 -5.66 -2.41 -22.61
CA ALA A 393 -5.98 -1.45 -23.64
C ALA A 393 -7.38 -1.68 -24.27
N GLY A 394 -7.82 -2.93 -24.37
CA GLY A 394 -9.14 -3.32 -24.87
C GLY A 394 -10.28 -2.96 -23.91
N ASP A 395 -10.05 -2.98 -22.61
CA ASP A 395 -11.04 -2.62 -21.58
C ASP A 395 -11.19 -1.09 -21.40
N SER A 396 -10.90 -0.35 -22.46
CA SER A 396 -10.74 1.11 -22.48
C SER A 396 -11.95 1.88 -21.95
N ALA A 397 -13.17 1.49 -22.32
CA ALA A 397 -14.40 2.16 -21.89
C ALA A 397 -14.67 1.93 -20.41
N ALA A 398 -14.51 0.69 -19.94
CA ALA A 398 -14.73 0.33 -18.55
C ALA A 398 -13.69 0.98 -17.62
N ILE A 399 -12.41 0.96 -18.01
CA ILE A 399 -11.33 1.62 -17.26
C ILE A 399 -11.57 3.13 -17.18
N ALA A 400 -11.83 3.78 -18.32
CA ALA A 400 -12.06 5.22 -18.36
C ALA A 400 -13.25 5.63 -17.52
N GLY A 401 -14.32 4.86 -17.59
CA GLY A 401 -15.55 5.13 -16.84
C GLY A 401 -15.51 4.76 -15.37
N ALA A 402 -14.61 3.88 -14.96
CA ALA A 402 -14.42 3.54 -13.54
C ALA A 402 -13.74 4.66 -12.74
N GLY A 403 -13.27 5.72 -13.39
CA GLY A 403 -12.80 6.94 -12.76
C GLY A 403 -11.30 7.18 -12.91
N PHE A 404 -10.90 8.39 -12.52
CA PHE A 404 -9.53 8.87 -12.63
C PHE A 404 -8.49 7.92 -12.02
N ARG A 405 -8.76 7.40 -10.80
CA ARG A 405 -7.82 6.52 -10.10
C ARG A 405 -7.62 5.17 -10.80
N VAL A 406 -8.66 4.65 -11.43
CA VAL A 406 -8.54 3.42 -12.23
C VAL A 406 -7.76 3.68 -13.50
N ALA A 407 -7.99 4.81 -14.17
CA ALA A 407 -7.21 5.21 -15.33
C ALA A 407 -5.72 5.38 -15.00
N GLU A 408 -5.40 6.00 -13.86
CA GLU A 408 -4.03 6.14 -13.36
C GLU A 408 -3.36 4.78 -13.13
N GLN A 409 -4.05 3.82 -12.50
CA GLN A 409 -3.56 2.45 -12.33
C GLN A 409 -3.34 1.73 -13.68
N ALA A 410 -4.22 1.96 -14.65
CA ALA A 410 -4.07 1.39 -15.98
C ALA A 410 -2.83 1.94 -16.70
N VAL A 411 -2.57 3.25 -16.60
CA VAL A 411 -1.37 3.86 -17.20
C VAL A 411 -0.10 3.30 -16.58
N MET A 412 -0.04 3.16 -15.24
CA MET A 412 1.09 2.52 -14.57
C MET A 412 1.29 1.08 -15.03
N ALA A 413 0.21 0.30 -15.18
CA ALA A 413 0.29 -1.06 -15.73
C ALA A 413 0.84 -1.07 -17.17
N LEU A 414 0.38 -0.16 -18.05
CA LEU A 414 0.92 -0.06 -19.41
C LEU A 414 2.42 0.28 -19.39
N GLN A 415 2.86 1.18 -18.51
CA GLN A 415 4.29 1.50 -18.36
C GLN A 415 5.12 0.29 -17.94
N THR A 416 4.59 -0.54 -17.05
CA THR A 416 5.24 -1.79 -16.61
C THR A 416 5.36 -2.81 -17.73
N PHE A 417 4.28 -3.03 -18.50
CA PHE A 417 4.25 -4.13 -19.49
C PHE A 417 4.82 -3.77 -20.87
N VAL A 418 4.79 -2.51 -21.28
CA VAL A 418 5.35 -2.07 -22.58
C VAL A 418 6.84 -2.43 -22.74
N PRO A 419 7.73 -2.24 -21.75
CA PRO A 419 9.13 -2.66 -21.87
C PRO A 419 9.33 -4.16 -22.02
N MET A 420 8.39 -4.97 -21.55
CA MET A 420 8.45 -6.44 -21.56
C MET A 420 7.90 -7.05 -22.84
N ALA A 421 7.05 -6.33 -23.58
CA ALA A 421 6.33 -6.86 -24.72
C ALA A 421 7.01 -6.51 -26.04
N GLN A 422 6.75 -7.37 -27.04
CA GLN A 422 7.20 -7.19 -28.42
C GLN A 422 6.03 -7.29 -29.39
N LYS A 423 6.24 -6.70 -30.58
CA LYS A 423 5.37 -6.84 -31.73
C LYS A 423 6.22 -7.10 -32.94
N ASN A 424 5.95 -8.19 -33.68
CA ASN A 424 6.71 -8.58 -34.87
C ASN A 424 8.23 -8.67 -34.59
N GLY A 425 8.62 -9.19 -33.42
CA GLY A 425 10.02 -9.32 -33.00
C GLY A 425 10.69 -8.01 -32.57
N LYS A 426 9.97 -6.88 -32.56
CA LYS A 426 10.51 -5.58 -32.12
C LYS A 426 9.99 -5.20 -30.75
N PRO A 427 10.84 -4.68 -29.84
CA PRO A 427 10.39 -4.19 -28.53
C PRO A 427 9.39 -3.04 -28.65
N LEU A 428 8.22 -3.15 -28.04
CA LEU A 428 7.16 -2.13 -28.10
C LEU A 428 7.62 -0.76 -27.58
N ARG A 429 8.54 -0.74 -26.62
CA ARG A 429 9.13 0.50 -26.07
C ARG A 429 9.87 1.34 -27.12
N GLN A 430 10.25 0.75 -28.28
CA GLN A 430 10.94 1.46 -29.36
C GLN A 430 9.96 2.05 -30.39
N GLU A 431 8.70 1.63 -30.38
CA GLU A 431 7.69 2.10 -31.31
C GLU A 431 7.27 3.55 -30.97
N PRO A 432 7.44 4.53 -31.90
CA PRO A 432 7.11 5.92 -31.65
C PRO A 432 5.66 6.13 -31.22
N PHE A 433 4.73 5.45 -31.91
CA PHE A 433 3.30 5.51 -31.58
C PHE A 433 3.01 5.10 -30.12
N VAL A 434 3.68 4.05 -29.63
CA VAL A 434 3.50 3.57 -28.25
C VAL A 434 4.02 4.60 -27.26
N LYS A 435 5.21 5.18 -27.51
CA LYS A 435 5.78 6.25 -26.67
C LYS A 435 4.85 7.46 -26.57
N ASP A 436 4.37 7.94 -27.73
CA ASP A 436 3.49 9.10 -27.80
C ASP A 436 2.16 8.85 -27.10
N THR A 437 1.59 7.66 -27.30
CA THR A 437 0.32 7.28 -26.66
C THR A 437 0.47 7.18 -25.14
N ILE A 438 1.52 6.52 -24.64
CA ILE A 438 1.80 6.46 -23.17
C ILE A 438 2.01 7.87 -22.62
N GLY A 439 2.78 8.72 -23.32
CA GLY A 439 2.98 10.11 -22.90
C GLY A 439 1.67 10.91 -22.84
N ASN A 440 0.76 10.70 -23.78
CA ASN A 440 -0.58 11.34 -23.79
C ASN A 440 -1.45 10.81 -22.62
N LEU A 441 -1.46 9.50 -22.40
CA LEU A 441 -2.20 8.88 -21.30
C LEU A 441 -1.69 9.38 -19.93
N LEU A 442 -0.37 9.48 -19.75
CA LEU A 442 0.24 10.06 -18.53
C LEU A 442 -0.25 11.49 -18.29
N ARG A 443 -0.20 12.36 -19.32
CA ARG A 443 -0.69 13.73 -19.20
C ARG A 443 -2.17 13.79 -18.84
N SER A 444 -2.99 12.86 -19.35
CA SER A 444 -4.43 12.83 -19.07
C SER A 444 -4.76 12.46 -17.63
N VAL A 445 -3.83 11.79 -16.92
CA VAL A 445 -3.98 11.40 -15.51
C VAL A 445 -3.07 12.20 -14.56
N GLU A 446 -2.46 13.28 -15.03
CA GLU A 446 -1.62 14.14 -14.18
C GLU A 446 -2.45 14.96 -13.17
N LYS A 447 -3.63 15.42 -13.60
CA LYS A 447 -4.51 16.27 -12.80
C LYS A 447 -5.92 15.72 -12.80
N PRO A 448 -6.46 15.32 -11.63
CA PRO A 448 -7.83 14.79 -11.53
C PRO A 448 -8.90 15.71 -12.15
N ALA A 449 -8.78 17.02 -11.93
CA ALA A 449 -9.73 18.00 -12.42
C ALA A 449 -9.72 18.19 -13.96
N ALA A 450 -8.67 17.72 -14.64
CA ALA A 450 -8.54 17.78 -16.09
C ALA A 450 -8.83 16.42 -16.78
N TYR A 451 -9.18 15.40 -16.01
CA TYR A 451 -9.43 14.08 -16.55
C TYR A 451 -10.68 14.03 -17.43
N ASP A 452 -10.49 13.64 -18.69
CA ASP A 452 -11.56 13.39 -19.65
C ASP A 452 -11.62 11.90 -20.00
N PRO A 453 -12.65 11.17 -19.50
CA PRO A 453 -12.78 9.74 -19.73
C PRO A 453 -12.97 9.37 -21.22
N GLN A 454 -13.58 10.23 -22.04
CA GLN A 454 -13.80 9.96 -23.45
C GLN A 454 -12.48 10.07 -24.24
N GLN A 455 -11.69 11.11 -23.95
CA GLN A 455 -10.37 11.28 -24.54
C GLN A 455 -9.43 10.14 -24.11
N PHE A 456 -9.43 9.79 -22.83
CA PHE A 456 -8.66 8.67 -22.31
C PHE A 456 -9.02 7.35 -23.00
N ALA A 457 -10.32 7.01 -23.08
CA ALA A 457 -10.79 5.80 -23.75
C ALA A 457 -10.42 5.78 -25.24
N THR A 458 -10.41 6.92 -25.91
CA THR A 458 -10.02 7.03 -27.31
C THR A 458 -8.55 6.68 -27.52
N GLN A 459 -7.67 7.17 -26.65
CA GLN A 459 -6.23 6.85 -26.68
C GLN A 459 -5.98 5.38 -26.36
N MET A 460 -6.68 4.82 -25.38
CA MET A 460 -6.61 3.39 -25.05
C MET A 460 -7.08 2.50 -26.22
N ARG A 461 -8.19 2.86 -26.91
CA ARG A 461 -8.64 2.13 -28.13
C ARG A 461 -7.62 2.21 -29.25
N ALA A 462 -6.98 3.35 -29.46
CA ALA A 462 -5.91 3.49 -30.44
C ALA A 462 -4.73 2.56 -30.12
N MET A 463 -4.32 2.49 -28.85
CA MET A 463 -3.31 1.54 -28.38
C MET A 463 -3.74 0.09 -28.63
N HIS A 464 -4.95 -0.30 -28.27
CA HIS A 464 -5.49 -1.65 -28.51
C HIS A 464 -5.47 -2.01 -29.98
N SER A 465 -5.94 -1.11 -30.85
CA SER A 465 -5.94 -1.31 -32.30
C SER A 465 -4.52 -1.49 -32.84
N PHE A 466 -3.54 -0.76 -32.31
CA PHE A 466 -2.14 -0.95 -32.68
C PHE A 466 -1.60 -2.31 -32.22
N LEU A 467 -1.92 -2.76 -31.02
CA LEU A 467 -1.44 -4.02 -30.45
C LEU A 467 -2.06 -5.27 -31.10
N THR A 468 -3.22 -5.16 -31.74
CA THR A 468 -3.99 -6.28 -32.32
C THR A 468 -3.83 -6.42 -33.83
N ARG A 469 -3.34 -5.42 -34.54
CA ARG A 469 -2.94 -5.47 -35.96
C ARG A 469 -1.56 -6.08 -36.11
#